data_437c7e666fa28386ebde8761a42d31f9
#
_entry.id   437c7e666fa28386ebde8761a42d31f9
#
_cell.length_a   1.000
_cell.length_b   1.000
_cell.length_c   1.000
_cell.angle_alpha   90.00
_cell.angle_beta   90.00
_cell.angle_gamma   90.00
#
_symmetry.space_group_name_H-M   'P 1'
#
loop_
_entity.id
_entity.type
_entity.pdbx_description
1 polymer ?
#
loop_
_entity_poly.entity_id
_entity_poly.type
_entity_poly.pdbx_seq_one_letter_code
_entity_poly.pdbx_strand_id
1 'polypeptide(L)'
;MENLTISHITTNAQNLEMWVAIDQSNSLAVGHIFMNVEKDNKIKFLDAWVHSDYRRQGIYRLLWETRWEYVLENYKGYTIYAWCKETSLPLLIEKGFETGEIVTYVEKKI
;
A
#
# COMPACT_ATOMS: atom_id res chain seq x y z
N MET A 1 17.66 5.84 0.97
CA MET A 1 18.30 5.36 2.23
C MET A 1 19.01 4.05 1.95
N GLU A 2 20.26 3.98 2.33
CA GLU A 2 21.09 2.81 2.02
C GLU A 2 20.76 1.57 2.85
N ASN A 3 20.26 1.77 4.07
CA ASN A 3 20.01 0.65 4.99
C ASN A 3 18.53 0.34 5.19
N LEU A 4 17.71 0.70 4.21
CA LEU A 4 16.29 0.44 4.29
C LEU A 4 15.97 -0.92 3.70
N THR A 5 15.23 -1.73 4.44
CA THR A 5 14.68 -2.99 3.92
C THR A 5 13.17 -3.00 4.09
N ILE A 6 12.49 -3.78 3.24
CA ILE A 6 11.04 -3.94 3.34
C ILE A 6 10.73 -5.39 3.60
N SER A 7 10.01 -5.66 4.69
CA SER A 7 9.53 -6.99 5.05
C SER A 7 8.06 -7.13 4.71
N HIS A 8 7.71 -8.23 4.06
CA HIS A 8 6.33 -8.57 3.74
C HIS A 8 5.82 -9.57 4.76
N ILE A 9 4.71 -9.23 5.43
CA ILE A 9 4.12 -10.03 6.48
C ILE A 9 2.69 -10.38 6.08
N THR A 10 2.33 -11.66 6.14
CA THR A 10 0.97 -12.12 5.87
C THR A 10 0.36 -12.69 7.14
N THR A 11 -0.93 -12.45 7.33
CA THR A 11 -1.69 -13.06 8.41
C THR A 11 -2.86 -13.85 7.83
N ASN A 12 -2.92 -15.14 8.11
CA ASN A 12 -3.97 -15.99 7.57
C ASN A 12 -5.34 -15.74 8.22
N ALA A 13 -5.34 -15.28 9.47
CA ALA A 13 -6.57 -15.12 10.23
C ALA A 13 -7.50 -14.03 9.72
N GLN A 14 -6.97 -12.99 9.07
CA GLN A 14 -7.74 -11.83 8.63
C GLN A 14 -7.50 -11.47 7.17
N ASN A 15 -6.76 -12.29 6.44
CA ASN A 15 -6.37 -12.01 5.07
C ASN A 15 -5.69 -10.64 4.93
N LEU A 16 -4.99 -10.24 5.96
CA LEU A 16 -4.28 -8.97 6.01
C LEU A 16 -2.84 -9.17 5.57
N GLU A 17 -2.38 -8.34 4.65
CA GLU A 17 -0.99 -8.32 4.22
C GLU A 17 -0.39 -6.96 4.51
N MET A 18 0.85 -6.96 4.97
CA MET A 18 1.53 -5.77 5.44
C MET A 18 2.95 -5.73 4.90
N TRP A 19 3.41 -4.56 4.55
CA TRP A 19 4.81 -4.31 4.21
C TRP A 19 5.35 -3.29 5.20
N VAL A 20 6.47 -3.62 5.82
CA VAL A 20 7.11 -2.78 6.84
C VAL A 20 8.48 -2.36 6.37
N ALA A 21 8.73 -1.07 6.38
CA ALA A 21 10.05 -0.52 6.08
C ALA A 21 10.85 -0.43 7.38
N ILE A 22 12.04 -0.99 7.36
CA ILE A 22 12.92 -1.05 8.53
C ILE A 22 14.24 -0.38 8.19
N ASP A 23 14.66 0.55 9.04
CA ASP A 23 15.99 1.12 8.97
C ASP A 23 16.94 0.17 9.70
N GLN A 24 17.78 -0.53 8.95
CA GLN A 24 18.67 -1.54 9.50
C GLN A 24 19.79 -0.94 10.35
N SER A 25 20.07 0.34 10.22
CA SER A 25 21.11 0.99 11.02
C SER A 25 20.72 1.08 12.50
N ASN A 26 19.43 1.08 12.81
CA ASN A 26 18.95 1.16 14.20
C ASN A 26 17.83 0.19 14.51
N SER A 27 17.48 -0.70 13.56
CA SER A 27 16.41 -1.71 13.69
C SER A 27 15.03 -1.09 13.97
N LEU A 28 14.80 0.14 13.51
CA LEU A 28 13.54 0.84 13.73
C LEU A 28 12.59 0.62 12.57
N ALA A 29 11.34 0.26 12.87
CA ALA A 29 10.27 0.25 11.87
C ALA A 29 9.87 1.70 11.59
N VAL A 30 10.10 2.15 10.36
CA VAL A 30 9.94 3.55 10.00
C VAL A 30 8.77 3.83 9.07
N GLY A 31 8.09 2.78 8.62
CA GLY A 31 6.90 2.92 7.80
C GLY A 31 6.21 1.59 7.58
N HIS A 32 4.95 1.68 7.20
CA HIS A 32 4.19 0.48 6.85
C HIS A 32 3.08 0.81 5.86
N ILE A 33 2.60 -0.21 5.17
CA ILE A 33 1.44 -0.13 4.30
C ILE A 33 0.71 -1.47 4.36
N PHE A 34 -0.61 -1.44 4.28
CA PHE A 34 -1.44 -2.62 4.43
C PHE A 34 -2.35 -2.85 3.24
N MET A 35 -2.83 -4.06 3.10
CA MET A 35 -3.99 -4.37 2.27
C MET A 35 -4.75 -5.54 2.87
N ASN A 36 -6.05 -5.60 2.56
CA ASN A 36 -6.91 -6.69 2.98
C ASN A 36 -7.44 -7.40 1.73
N VAL A 37 -7.21 -8.70 1.63
CA VAL A 37 -7.73 -9.51 0.53
C VAL A 37 -9.12 -10.00 0.95
N GLU A 38 -10.14 -9.51 0.28
CA GLU A 38 -11.53 -9.77 0.61
C GLU A 38 -12.13 -10.85 -0.28
N LYS A 39 -13.38 -11.20 -0.01
CA LYS A 39 -14.13 -12.13 -0.84
C LYS A 39 -14.44 -11.49 -2.20
N ASP A 40 -14.84 -12.34 -3.16
CA ASP A 40 -15.27 -11.89 -4.49
C ASP A 40 -14.18 -11.17 -5.28
N ASN A 41 -12.93 -11.59 -5.09
CA ASN A 41 -11.79 -11.05 -5.85
C ASN A 41 -11.64 -9.54 -5.68
N LYS A 42 -11.77 -9.08 -4.44
CA LYS A 42 -11.57 -7.68 -4.09
C LYS A 42 -10.42 -7.51 -3.11
N ILE A 43 -9.70 -6.42 -3.26
CA ILE A 43 -8.62 -6.04 -2.36
C ILE A 43 -8.88 -4.60 -1.92
N LYS A 44 -8.87 -4.40 -0.61
CA LYS A 44 -8.95 -3.07 -0.03
C LYS A 44 -7.55 -2.60 0.34
N PHE A 45 -7.11 -1.50 -0.24
CA PHE A 45 -5.88 -0.85 0.16
C PHE A 45 -6.12 -0.06 1.43
N LEU A 46 -5.27 -0.29 2.40
CA LEU A 46 -5.40 0.28 3.73
C LEU A 46 -4.24 1.22 4.04
N ASP A 47 -4.25 1.72 5.25
CA ASP A 47 -3.38 2.78 5.74
C ASP A 47 -1.91 2.63 5.38
N ALA A 48 -1.31 3.79 5.06
CA ALA A 48 0.12 3.92 4.94
C ALA A 48 0.60 4.93 5.98
N TRP A 49 1.76 4.64 6.56
CA TRP A 49 2.36 5.51 7.57
C TRP A 49 3.87 5.53 7.38
N VAL A 50 4.45 6.71 7.55
CA VAL A 50 5.90 6.89 7.58
C VAL A 50 6.23 7.74 8.80
N HIS A 51 7.20 7.28 9.57
CA HIS A 51 7.68 8.00 10.75
C HIS A 51 8.09 9.43 10.38
N SER A 52 7.75 10.40 11.22
CA SER A 52 7.93 11.81 10.90
C SER A 52 9.38 12.18 10.56
N ASP A 53 10.34 11.55 11.22
CA ASP A 53 11.76 11.82 10.98
C ASP A 53 12.27 11.22 9.66
N TYR A 54 11.46 10.38 9.03
CA TYR A 54 11.84 9.67 7.78
C TYR A 54 11.03 10.12 6.59
N ARG A 55 10.18 11.13 6.73
CA ARG A 55 9.36 11.63 5.64
C ARG A 55 10.19 12.36 4.59
N ARG A 56 9.65 12.48 3.38
CA ARG A 56 10.28 13.13 2.23
C ARG A 56 11.55 12.44 1.74
N GLN A 57 11.68 11.15 2.04
CA GLN A 57 12.81 10.34 1.58
C GLN A 57 12.38 9.24 0.60
N GLY A 58 11.13 9.27 0.13
CA GLY A 58 10.61 8.32 -0.84
C GLY A 58 10.14 7.00 -0.24
N ILE A 59 10.08 6.87 1.10
CA ILE A 59 9.68 5.61 1.74
C ILE A 59 8.23 5.26 1.45
N TYR A 60 7.33 6.24 1.51
CA TYR A 60 5.92 6.03 1.19
C TYR A 60 5.76 5.46 -0.22
N ARG A 61 6.41 6.08 -1.19
CA ARG A 61 6.32 5.63 -2.58
C ARG A 61 6.93 4.24 -2.75
N LEU A 62 8.03 3.96 -2.10
CA LEU A 62 8.67 2.64 -2.15
C LEU A 62 7.75 1.56 -1.59
N LEU A 63 7.11 1.80 -0.45
CA LEU A 63 6.13 0.88 0.13
C LEU A 63 4.96 0.67 -0.83
N TRP A 64 4.46 1.76 -1.40
CA TRP A 64 3.34 1.71 -2.32
C TRP A 64 3.67 0.90 -3.57
N GLU A 65 4.83 1.14 -4.17
CA GLU A 65 5.28 0.42 -5.36
C GLU A 65 5.53 -1.05 -5.07
N THR A 66 6.09 -1.37 -3.91
CA THR A 66 6.32 -2.76 -3.50
C THR A 66 5.01 -3.53 -3.40
N ARG A 67 4.01 -2.95 -2.74
CA ARG A 67 2.67 -3.54 -2.65
C ARG A 67 2.05 -3.68 -4.04
N TRP A 68 2.18 -2.66 -4.86
CA TRP A 68 1.61 -2.65 -6.21
C TRP A 68 2.17 -3.77 -7.08
N GLU A 69 3.49 -3.94 -7.09
CA GLU A 69 4.13 -5.01 -7.85
C GLU A 69 3.67 -6.39 -7.40
N TYR A 70 3.55 -6.58 -6.10
CA TYR A 70 3.05 -7.84 -5.56
C TYR A 70 1.63 -8.13 -6.01
N VAL A 71 0.77 -7.13 -6.00
CA VAL A 71 -0.62 -7.27 -6.44
C VAL A 71 -0.69 -7.59 -7.93
N LEU A 72 0.10 -6.92 -8.75
CA LEU A 72 0.13 -7.20 -10.19
C LEU A 72 0.57 -8.62 -10.49
N GLU A 73 1.48 -9.18 -9.72
CA GLU A 73 1.96 -10.55 -9.93
C GLU A 73 0.99 -11.61 -9.42
N ASN A 74 0.33 -11.36 -8.31
CA ASN A 74 -0.39 -12.41 -7.57
C ASN A 74 -1.91 -12.31 -7.63
N TYR A 75 -2.46 -11.18 -8.05
CA TYR A 75 -3.90 -10.92 -7.96
C TYR A 75 -4.50 -10.39 -9.26
N LYS A 76 -4.10 -10.96 -10.38
CA LYS A 76 -4.70 -10.58 -11.67
C LYS A 76 -6.21 -10.85 -11.66
N GLY A 77 -6.97 -9.91 -12.19
CA GLY A 77 -8.41 -10.00 -12.24
C GLY A 77 -9.13 -9.48 -10.99
N TYR A 78 -8.38 -9.18 -9.92
CA TYR A 78 -8.98 -8.60 -8.73
C TYR A 78 -9.29 -7.12 -8.93
N THR A 79 -10.33 -6.65 -8.25
CA THR A 79 -10.65 -5.23 -8.17
C THR A 79 -10.05 -4.67 -6.90
N ILE A 80 -9.29 -3.59 -7.02
CA ILE A 80 -8.67 -2.93 -5.88
C ILE A 80 -9.41 -1.63 -5.61
N TYR A 81 -9.75 -1.38 -4.36
CA TYR A 81 -10.42 -0.14 -3.98
C TYR A 81 -9.80 0.43 -2.72
N ALA A 82 -10.01 1.72 -2.52
CA ALA A 82 -9.51 2.43 -1.35
C ALA A 82 -10.37 3.65 -1.07
N TRP A 83 -10.45 3.99 0.22
CA TRP A 83 -10.92 5.30 0.66
C TRP A 83 -9.68 6.15 0.83
N CYS A 84 -9.41 7.06 -0.08
CA CYS A 84 -8.17 7.82 -0.08
C CYS A 84 -8.35 9.24 0.43
N LYS A 85 -7.27 9.76 1.00
CA LYS A 85 -7.18 11.19 1.34
C LYS A 85 -6.70 11.95 0.11
N GLU A 86 -6.90 13.26 0.11
CA GLU A 86 -6.46 14.11 -1.00
C GLU A 86 -4.97 13.94 -1.31
N THR A 87 -4.17 13.74 -0.28
CA THR A 87 -2.71 13.58 -0.44
C THR A 87 -2.35 12.28 -1.17
N SER A 88 -3.20 11.25 -1.12
CA SER A 88 -2.95 9.97 -1.77
C SER A 88 -3.57 9.87 -3.16
N LEU A 89 -4.53 10.73 -3.47
CA LEU A 89 -5.29 10.66 -4.71
C LEU A 89 -4.42 10.76 -5.97
N PRO A 90 -3.45 11.68 -6.07
CA PRO A 90 -2.63 11.77 -7.28
C PRO A 90 -1.92 10.48 -7.63
N LEU A 91 -1.38 9.76 -6.65
CA LEU A 91 -0.68 8.50 -6.89
C LEU A 91 -1.66 7.43 -7.40
N LEU A 92 -2.84 7.36 -6.82
CA LEU A 92 -3.86 6.40 -7.25
C LEU A 92 -4.32 6.68 -8.68
N ILE A 93 -4.54 7.94 -9.01
CA ILE A 93 -4.90 8.32 -10.38
C ILE A 93 -3.78 7.97 -11.36
N GLU A 94 -2.52 8.22 -10.98
CA GLU A 94 -1.36 7.83 -11.79
C GLU A 94 -1.38 6.32 -12.10
N LYS A 95 -1.81 5.50 -11.16
CA LYS A 95 -1.87 4.03 -11.33
C LYS A 95 -3.15 3.55 -12.02
N GLY A 96 -4.00 4.46 -12.48
CA GLY A 96 -5.19 4.13 -13.25
C GLY A 96 -6.43 3.85 -12.42
N PHE A 97 -6.45 4.24 -11.15
CA PHE A 97 -7.67 4.18 -10.35
C PHE A 97 -8.65 5.24 -10.80
N GLU A 98 -9.93 4.91 -10.71
CA GLU A 98 -11.00 5.83 -11.07
C GLU A 98 -11.76 6.23 -9.80
N THR A 99 -12.14 7.50 -9.73
CA THR A 99 -12.95 7.99 -8.61
C THR A 99 -14.40 7.56 -8.80
N GLY A 100 -15.02 7.11 -7.72
CA GLY A 100 -16.46 6.89 -7.68
C GLY A 100 -17.21 8.19 -7.42
N GLU A 101 -18.51 8.07 -7.17
CA GLU A 101 -19.35 9.23 -6.87
C GLU A 101 -18.95 9.92 -5.56
N ILE A 102 -18.42 9.15 -4.63
CA ILE A 102 -17.87 9.68 -3.37
C ILE A 102 -16.42 10.00 -3.61
N VAL A 103 -16.03 11.23 -3.36
CA VAL A 103 -14.72 11.77 -3.72
C VAL A 103 -13.53 10.95 -3.21
N THR A 104 -13.68 10.28 -2.09
CA THR A 104 -12.60 9.52 -1.46
C THR A 104 -12.53 8.06 -1.90
N TYR A 105 -13.50 7.58 -2.65
CA TYR A 105 -13.50 6.19 -3.11
C TYR A 105 -12.81 6.08 -4.47
N VAL A 106 -11.89 5.16 -4.57
CA VAL A 106 -11.22 4.85 -5.83
C VAL A 106 -11.15 3.35 -6.03
N GLU A 107 -11.18 2.90 -7.27
CA GLU A 107 -11.04 1.49 -7.57
C GLU A 107 -10.31 1.25 -8.88
N LYS A 108 -9.73 0.06 -8.99
CA LYS A 108 -9.12 -0.43 -10.21
C LYS A 108 -9.21 -1.95 -10.23
N LYS A 109 -9.64 -2.50 -11.36
CA LYS A 109 -9.61 -3.95 -11.58
C LYS A 109 -8.30 -4.32 -12.26
N ILE A 110 -7.58 -5.25 -11.67
CA ILE A 110 -6.32 -5.78 -12.21
C ILE A 110 -6.59 -6.88 -13.32
#